data_1eff8353e70e95871c80cde6e31e1b26
#
_entry.id   1eff8353e70e95871c80cde6e31e1b26
#
_cell.length_a   1.000
_cell.length_b   1.000
_cell.length_c   1.000
_cell.angle_alpha   90.00
_cell.angle_beta   90.00
_cell.angle_gamma   90.00
#
_symmetry.space_group_name_H-M   'P 1'
#
loop_
_entity.id
_entity.type
_entity.pdbx_description
1 polymer ?
#
loop_
_entity_poly.entity_id
_entity_poly.type
_entity_poly.pdbx_seq_one_letter_code
_entity_poly.pdbx_strand_id
1 'polypeptide(L)'
;MIDGLLLLSGNDIPYYGAGLSVRQPIIKDIAYLGEENFFTGYEWINISKNILSEEDKINLEEQTDFDILIAILGERNAVKRKNRNCVEMVLALLFPEYQISFGQKQILLKKDEEIHTIDNSNFVEFKQIFNTIFPIREDSKSKDYNPSGELAKKIASKLAKGRQKAAAAKNKDNQKIDVLTRYLSVLTVGQKKDMNSYLQYTVYQLFDEYKRYTLKAGHDMYIKAKLAGAQDLKEVEDWMQDIHL
;
A
#
# COMPACT_ATOMS: atom_id res chain seq x y z
N MET A 1 14.67 10.55 -3.85
CA MET A 1 14.43 9.40 -2.93
C MET A 1 14.17 10.00 -1.56
N ILE A 2 13.11 9.59 -0.87
CA ILE A 2 12.79 10.06 0.49
C ILE A 2 13.73 9.35 1.46
N ASP A 3 14.25 10.10 2.43
CA ASP A 3 15.18 9.58 3.44
C ASP A 3 14.47 8.57 4.36
N GLY A 4 15.08 7.39 4.57
CA GLY A 4 14.50 6.32 5.39
C GLY A 4 14.36 6.71 6.87
N LEU A 5 15.27 7.54 7.40
CA LEU A 5 15.17 8.02 8.77
C LEU A 5 14.00 8.99 8.92
N LEU A 6 13.72 9.82 7.90
CA LEU A 6 12.56 10.70 7.88
C LEU A 6 11.25 9.89 7.90
N LEU A 7 11.19 8.78 7.16
CA LEU A 7 10.03 7.87 7.18
C LEU A 7 9.86 7.20 8.55
N LEU A 8 10.96 6.69 9.12
CA LEU A 8 10.93 6.05 10.44
C LEU A 8 10.65 7.04 11.59
N SER A 9 10.97 8.34 11.42
CA SER A 9 10.66 9.36 12.43
C SER A 9 9.17 9.69 12.52
N GLY A 10 8.39 9.37 11.47
CA GLY A 10 6.98 9.73 11.37
C GLY A 10 6.73 11.22 11.10
N ASN A 11 7.79 12.00 10.78
CA ASN A 11 7.64 13.41 10.43
C ASN A 11 7.00 13.58 9.05
N ASP A 12 6.44 14.75 8.79
CA ASP A 12 5.83 15.08 7.51
C ASP A 12 6.87 15.07 6.38
N ILE A 13 6.44 14.61 5.21
CA ILE A 13 7.28 14.51 4.02
C ILE A 13 7.10 15.76 3.14
N PRO A 14 8.17 16.49 2.79
CA PRO A 14 8.06 17.62 1.89
C PRO A 14 7.48 17.23 0.52
N TYR A 15 6.50 17.99 0.05
CA TYR A 15 5.89 17.87 -1.27
C TYR A 15 6.16 19.16 -2.04
N TYR A 16 7.29 19.20 -2.73
CA TYR A 16 7.81 20.40 -3.36
C TYR A 16 6.95 20.89 -4.52
N GLY A 17 6.40 19.98 -5.31
CA GLY A 17 5.55 20.32 -6.46
C GLY A 17 4.27 21.09 -6.11
N ALA A 18 3.81 20.98 -4.85
CA ALA A 18 2.65 21.74 -4.38
C ALA A 18 3.00 22.77 -3.29
N GLY A 19 4.27 22.85 -2.88
CA GLY A 19 4.71 23.74 -1.79
C GLY A 19 4.12 23.39 -0.43
N LEU A 20 3.91 22.10 -0.15
CA LEU A 20 3.27 21.54 1.03
C LEU A 20 4.15 20.51 1.73
N SER A 21 3.62 19.98 2.83
CA SER A 21 4.10 18.73 3.42
C SER A 21 2.96 17.72 3.50
N VAL A 22 3.29 16.45 3.28
CA VAL A 22 2.36 15.33 3.40
C VAL A 22 2.57 14.69 4.77
N ARG A 23 1.54 14.69 5.59
CA ARG A 23 1.56 14.02 6.89
C ARG A 23 1.68 12.50 6.71
N GLN A 24 2.39 11.85 7.62
CA GLN A 24 2.37 10.40 7.76
C GLN A 24 1.28 10.00 8.78
N PRO A 25 0.09 9.52 8.36
CA PRO A 25 -0.97 9.14 9.29
C PRO A 25 -0.55 7.96 10.16
N ILE A 26 -0.97 7.97 11.41
CA ILE A 26 -0.77 6.85 12.33
C ILE A 26 -1.89 5.81 12.16
N ILE A 27 -1.62 4.59 12.59
CA ILE A 27 -2.58 3.48 12.49
C ILE A 27 -3.91 3.81 13.19
N LYS A 28 -3.85 4.55 14.29
CA LYS A 28 -5.05 5.00 15.02
C LYS A 28 -5.97 5.88 14.17
N ASP A 29 -5.41 6.75 13.32
CA ASP A 29 -6.19 7.60 12.41
C ASP A 29 -6.93 6.74 11.37
N ILE A 30 -6.23 5.73 10.84
CA ILE A 30 -6.83 4.79 9.89
C ILE A 30 -7.90 3.93 10.55
N ALA A 31 -7.71 3.52 11.80
CA ALA A 31 -8.71 2.77 12.55
C ALA A 31 -10.02 3.56 12.73
N TYR A 32 -9.96 4.89 12.95
CA TYR A 32 -11.15 5.75 12.97
C TYR A 32 -11.85 5.85 11.61
N LEU A 33 -11.08 5.87 10.52
CA LEU A 33 -11.62 5.89 9.17
C LEU A 33 -12.29 4.56 8.79
N GLY A 34 -11.77 3.48 9.33
CA GLY A 34 -12.04 2.10 8.96
C GLY A 34 -11.12 1.60 7.85
N GLU A 35 -10.56 0.42 8.05
CA GLU A 35 -9.55 -0.17 7.14
C GLU A 35 -10.10 -0.32 5.71
N GLU A 36 -11.38 -0.70 5.54
CA GLU A 36 -12.02 -0.79 4.23
C GLU A 36 -12.07 0.54 3.47
N ASN A 37 -12.47 1.62 4.15
CA ASN A 37 -12.55 2.94 3.53
C ASN A 37 -11.16 3.45 3.15
N PHE A 38 -10.17 3.20 4.03
CA PHE A 38 -8.78 3.54 3.76
C PHE A 38 -8.25 2.82 2.52
N PHE A 39 -8.40 1.48 2.45
CA PHE A 39 -7.91 0.73 1.28
C PHE A 39 -8.66 1.09 0.00
N THR A 40 -9.97 1.33 0.07
CA THR A 40 -10.72 1.82 -1.08
C THR A 40 -10.16 3.14 -1.59
N GLY A 41 -9.91 4.11 -0.70
CA GLY A 41 -9.30 5.39 -1.09
C GLY A 41 -7.87 5.22 -1.62
N TYR A 42 -7.07 4.35 -0.99
CA TYR A 42 -5.71 4.01 -1.41
C TYR A 42 -5.68 3.45 -2.85
N GLU A 43 -6.54 2.48 -3.16
CA GLU A 43 -6.63 1.88 -4.50
C GLU A 43 -7.01 2.92 -5.57
N TRP A 44 -7.98 3.79 -5.26
CA TRP A 44 -8.40 4.85 -6.19
C TRP A 44 -7.31 5.89 -6.44
N ILE A 45 -6.56 6.31 -5.42
CA ILE A 45 -5.41 7.22 -5.60
C ILE A 45 -4.32 6.55 -6.46
N ASN A 46 -4.15 5.24 -6.32
CA ASN A 46 -3.16 4.46 -7.08
C ASN A 46 -3.67 3.95 -8.43
N ILE A 47 -4.86 4.38 -8.87
CA ILE A 47 -5.37 3.94 -10.17
C ILE A 47 -4.35 4.18 -11.27
N SER A 48 -4.23 3.21 -12.18
CA SER A 48 -3.32 3.29 -13.31
C SER A 48 -3.99 2.73 -14.56
N LYS A 49 -3.66 3.28 -15.73
CA LYS A 49 -4.08 2.76 -17.04
C LYS A 49 -3.86 1.26 -17.20
N ASN A 50 -2.81 0.72 -16.57
CA ASN A 50 -2.45 -0.69 -16.67
C ASN A 50 -3.48 -1.66 -16.06
N ILE A 51 -4.39 -1.14 -15.22
CA ILE A 51 -5.44 -1.92 -14.55
C ILE A 51 -6.72 -1.98 -15.41
N LEU A 52 -6.84 -1.08 -16.39
CA LEU A 52 -8.01 -0.98 -17.25
C LEU A 52 -8.03 -2.09 -18.31
N SER A 53 -9.22 -2.43 -18.82
CA SER A 53 -9.36 -3.36 -19.94
C SER A 53 -8.68 -2.83 -21.21
N GLU A 54 -8.31 -3.69 -22.14
CA GLU A 54 -7.67 -3.27 -23.40
C GLU A 54 -8.58 -2.33 -24.21
N GLU A 55 -9.91 -2.54 -24.16
CA GLU A 55 -10.88 -1.64 -24.82
C GLU A 55 -10.91 -0.25 -24.19
N ASP A 56 -10.84 -0.19 -22.84
CA ASP A 56 -10.80 1.09 -22.14
C ASP A 56 -9.45 1.81 -22.35
N LYS A 57 -8.34 1.08 -22.46
CA LYS A 57 -7.02 1.65 -22.73
C LYS A 57 -6.98 2.40 -24.07
N ILE A 58 -7.59 1.87 -25.13
CA ILE A 58 -7.63 2.49 -26.46
C ILE A 58 -8.32 3.86 -26.41
N ASN A 59 -9.38 3.99 -25.62
CA ASN A 59 -10.12 5.23 -25.47
C ASN A 59 -9.42 6.27 -24.57
N LEU A 60 -8.38 5.86 -23.83
CA LEU A 60 -7.71 6.68 -22.82
C LEU A 60 -6.21 6.89 -23.10
N GLU A 61 -5.75 6.65 -24.35
CA GLU A 61 -4.33 6.71 -24.71
C GLU A 61 -3.67 8.05 -24.36
N GLU A 62 -4.38 9.14 -24.51
CA GLU A 62 -3.87 10.50 -24.24
C GLU A 62 -4.06 10.96 -22.78
N GLN A 63 -4.80 10.22 -21.96
CA GLN A 63 -5.10 10.60 -20.58
C GLN A 63 -4.02 10.11 -19.62
N THR A 64 -3.73 10.93 -18.61
CA THR A 64 -2.84 10.55 -17.50
C THR A 64 -3.59 9.77 -16.43
N ASP A 65 -2.86 9.11 -15.51
CA ASP A 65 -3.48 8.48 -14.32
C ASP A 65 -4.29 9.49 -13.50
N PHE A 66 -3.84 10.76 -13.45
CA PHE A 66 -4.56 11.83 -12.76
C PHE A 66 -5.86 12.21 -13.45
N ASP A 67 -5.86 12.31 -14.78
CA ASP A 67 -7.08 12.61 -15.55
C ASP A 67 -8.14 11.53 -15.34
N ILE A 68 -7.71 10.25 -15.28
CA ILE A 68 -8.59 9.11 -15.00
C ILE A 68 -9.15 9.22 -13.58
N LEU A 69 -8.31 9.51 -12.59
CA LEU A 69 -8.74 9.70 -11.20
C LEU A 69 -9.79 10.82 -11.10
N ILE A 70 -9.53 12.00 -11.68
CA ILE A 70 -10.44 13.13 -11.64
C ILE A 70 -11.76 12.84 -12.37
N ALA A 71 -11.71 12.17 -13.53
CA ALA A 71 -12.91 11.79 -14.28
C ALA A 71 -13.82 10.88 -13.44
N ILE A 72 -13.23 9.87 -12.75
CA ILE A 72 -13.96 8.95 -11.89
C ILE A 72 -14.54 9.67 -10.66
N LEU A 73 -13.79 10.58 -10.05
CA LEU A 73 -14.23 11.36 -8.89
C LEU A 73 -15.29 12.40 -9.24
N GLY A 74 -15.31 12.89 -10.50
CA GLY A 74 -16.30 13.85 -11.01
C GLY A 74 -17.67 13.27 -11.33
N GLU A 75 -17.79 11.97 -11.51
CA GLU A 75 -19.06 11.34 -11.88
C GLU A 75 -20.07 11.28 -10.72
N ARG A 76 -21.37 11.55 -11.03
CA ARG A 76 -22.45 11.67 -10.03
C ARG A 76 -23.14 10.36 -9.63
N ASN A 77 -22.62 9.20 -10.03
CA ASN A 77 -23.19 7.90 -9.68
C ASN A 77 -23.00 7.56 -8.18
N ALA A 78 -23.99 6.90 -7.56
CA ALA A 78 -24.00 6.58 -6.13
C ALA A 78 -22.79 5.74 -5.67
N VAL A 79 -22.37 4.74 -6.46
CA VAL A 79 -21.18 3.90 -6.17
C VAL A 79 -19.91 4.74 -6.23
N LYS A 80 -19.79 5.61 -7.24
CA LYS A 80 -18.64 6.51 -7.40
C LYS A 80 -18.61 7.60 -6.32
N ARG A 81 -19.77 7.98 -5.76
CA ARG A 81 -19.85 8.87 -4.61
C ARG A 81 -19.20 8.27 -3.36
N LYS A 82 -19.39 6.96 -3.11
CA LYS A 82 -18.70 6.25 -2.02
C LYS A 82 -17.18 6.30 -2.21
N ASN A 83 -16.71 5.99 -3.42
CA ASN A 83 -15.29 5.99 -3.75
C ASN A 83 -14.66 7.38 -3.60
N ARG A 84 -15.35 8.42 -4.10
CA ARG A 84 -14.95 9.82 -3.90
C ARG A 84 -14.79 10.16 -2.42
N ASN A 85 -15.77 9.79 -1.59
CA ASN A 85 -15.69 10.02 -0.15
C ASN A 85 -14.49 9.31 0.48
N CYS A 86 -14.18 8.07 0.07
CA CYS A 86 -13.01 7.35 0.56
C CYS A 86 -11.70 8.04 0.17
N VAL A 87 -11.59 8.55 -1.07
CA VAL A 87 -10.42 9.33 -1.50
C VAL A 87 -10.31 10.63 -0.70
N GLU A 88 -11.41 11.35 -0.53
CA GLU A 88 -11.45 12.58 0.27
C GLU A 88 -11.00 12.33 1.72
N MET A 89 -11.49 11.26 2.34
CA MET A 89 -11.09 10.85 3.68
C MET A 89 -9.60 10.53 3.78
N VAL A 90 -9.04 9.80 2.79
CA VAL A 90 -7.61 9.49 2.77
C VAL A 90 -6.78 10.76 2.58
N LEU A 91 -7.19 11.65 1.67
CA LEU A 91 -6.52 12.95 1.51
C LEU A 91 -6.60 13.80 2.78
N ALA A 92 -7.72 13.78 3.52
CA ALA A 92 -7.86 14.47 4.79
C ALA A 92 -6.92 13.93 5.88
N LEU A 93 -6.56 12.64 5.86
CA LEU A 93 -5.52 12.11 6.73
C LEU A 93 -4.13 12.67 6.41
N LEU A 94 -3.86 12.90 5.12
CA LEU A 94 -2.57 13.42 4.63
C LEU A 94 -2.44 14.94 4.80
N PHE A 95 -3.54 15.66 4.71
CA PHE A 95 -3.63 17.12 4.75
C PHE A 95 -4.69 17.57 5.77
N PRO A 96 -4.52 17.29 7.08
CA PRO A 96 -5.57 17.47 8.10
C PRO A 96 -5.98 18.92 8.30
N GLU A 97 -5.13 19.88 7.93
CA GLU A 97 -5.40 21.31 8.10
C GLU A 97 -6.09 21.95 6.89
N TYR A 98 -6.31 21.17 5.82
CA TYR A 98 -6.84 21.68 4.56
C TYR A 98 -8.24 21.16 4.27
N GLN A 99 -9.08 22.04 3.76
CA GLN A 99 -10.36 21.67 3.13
C GLN A 99 -10.08 21.16 1.72
N ILE A 100 -10.56 19.96 1.40
CA ILE A 100 -10.34 19.30 0.13
C ILE A 100 -11.55 19.50 -0.78
N SER A 101 -11.30 19.90 -2.01
CA SER A 101 -12.34 19.96 -3.03
C SER A 101 -11.81 19.49 -4.40
N PHE A 102 -12.69 18.85 -5.17
CA PHE A 102 -12.34 18.29 -6.47
C PHE A 102 -12.86 19.20 -7.58
N GLY A 103 -11.92 19.79 -8.33
CA GLY A 103 -12.19 20.55 -9.54
C GLY A 103 -12.21 19.67 -10.79
N GLN A 104 -12.34 20.28 -11.98
CA GLN A 104 -12.36 19.53 -13.24
C GLN A 104 -11.01 18.91 -13.62
N LYS A 105 -9.89 19.55 -13.24
CA LYS A 105 -8.52 19.13 -13.57
C LYS A 105 -7.56 19.29 -12.42
N GLN A 106 -8.06 19.37 -11.18
CA GLN A 106 -7.23 19.60 -10.01
C GLN A 106 -7.95 19.19 -8.73
N ILE A 107 -7.18 18.84 -7.72
CA ILE A 107 -7.64 18.73 -6.35
C ILE A 107 -7.15 19.99 -5.63
N LEU A 108 -8.08 20.72 -5.03
CA LEU A 108 -7.80 21.95 -4.30
C LEU A 108 -7.66 21.63 -2.82
N LEU A 109 -6.61 22.14 -2.22
CA LEU A 109 -6.31 22.08 -0.79
C LEU A 109 -6.32 23.52 -0.26
N LYS A 110 -7.36 23.88 0.48
CA LYS A 110 -7.57 25.24 0.98
C LYS A 110 -7.41 25.29 2.49
N LYS A 111 -6.55 26.19 2.97
CA LYS A 111 -6.40 26.54 4.38
C LYS A 111 -6.39 28.07 4.49
N ASP A 112 -7.38 28.64 5.15
CA ASP A 112 -7.58 30.09 5.26
C ASP A 112 -7.55 30.77 3.89
N GLU A 113 -6.55 31.64 3.61
CA GLU A 113 -6.35 32.31 2.34
C GLU A 113 -5.39 31.55 1.40
N GLU A 114 -4.72 30.49 1.92
CA GLU A 114 -3.78 29.69 1.15
C GLU A 114 -4.53 28.64 0.32
N ILE A 115 -4.17 28.55 -0.96
CA ILE A 115 -4.72 27.55 -1.88
C ILE A 115 -3.57 26.84 -2.57
N HIS A 116 -3.51 25.52 -2.36
CA HIS A 116 -2.58 24.65 -3.05
C HIS A 116 -3.33 23.70 -3.96
N THR A 117 -2.65 23.18 -4.98
CA THR A 117 -3.27 22.30 -5.97
C THR A 117 -2.45 21.03 -6.18
N ILE A 118 -3.17 19.92 -6.33
CA ILE A 118 -2.64 18.70 -6.92
C ILE A 118 -3.23 18.59 -8.31
N ASP A 119 -2.38 18.52 -9.33
CA ASP A 119 -2.76 18.42 -10.73
C ASP A 119 -1.76 17.51 -11.49
N ASN A 120 -1.92 17.42 -12.82
CA ASN A 120 -1.06 16.58 -13.65
C ASN A 120 0.44 16.89 -13.53
N SER A 121 0.82 18.12 -13.21
CA SER A 121 2.22 18.55 -13.17
C SER A 121 2.95 18.01 -11.94
N ASN A 122 2.25 17.80 -10.84
CA ASN A 122 2.82 17.40 -9.56
C ASN A 122 2.26 16.08 -9.01
N PHE A 123 1.22 15.49 -9.61
CA PHE A 123 0.61 14.25 -9.14
C PHE A 123 1.56 13.06 -9.11
N VAL A 124 2.53 12.98 -10.02
CA VAL A 124 3.53 11.90 -10.04
C VAL A 124 4.39 11.95 -8.76
N GLU A 125 4.82 13.14 -8.34
CA GLU A 125 5.54 13.33 -7.08
C GLU A 125 4.65 12.96 -5.89
N PHE A 126 3.39 13.42 -5.87
CA PHE A 126 2.43 13.03 -4.83
C PHE A 126 2.29 11.51 -4.73
N LYS A 127 2.10 10.83 -5.86
CA LYS A 127 1.94 9.37 -5.91
C LYS A 127 3.20 8.63 -5.42
N GLN A 128 4.39 9.16 -5.70
CA GLN A 128 5.65 8.63 -5.18
C GLN A 128 5.72 8.77 -3.65
N ILE A 129 5.41 9.95 -3.10
CA ILE A 129 5.35 10.17 -1.66
C ILE A 129 4.33 9.23 -1.03
N PHE A 130 3.12 9.20 -1.59
CA PHE A 130 2.00 8.39 -1.12
C PHE A 130 2.37 6.90 -1.02
N ASN A 131 2.95 6.34 -2.08
CA ASN A 131 3.37 4.94 -2.10
C ASN A 131 4.57 4.64 -1.20
N THR A 132 5.37 5.65 -0.89
CA THR A 132 6.50 5.48 0.03
C THR A 132 6.02 5.46 1.49
N ILE A 133 5.10 6.35 1.87
CA ILE A 133 4.54 6.35 3.24
C ILE A 133 3.57 5.19 3.49
N PHE A 134 2.96 4.65 2.42
CA PHE A 134 2.10 3.47 2.44
C PHE A 134 2.69 2.36 1.58
N PRO A 135 3.69 1.62 2.06
CA PRO A 135 4.37 0.57 1.28
C PRO A 135 3.50 -0.69 1.17
N ILE A 136 2.22 -0.51 0.89
CA ILE A 136 1.22 -1.55 0.72
C ILE A 136 1.39 -2.11 -0.69
N ARG A 137 2.35 -3.01 -0.85
CA ARG A 137 2.44 -3.78 -2.08
C ARG A 137 1.49 -4.95 -1.95
N GLU A 138 0.65 -5.17 -2.96
CA GLU A 138 0.13 -6.51 -3.16
C GLU A 138 1.35 -7.43 -3.13
N ASP A 139 1.27 -8.55 -2.40
CA ASP A 139 2.22 -9.66 -2.54
C ASP A 139 2.16 -10.14 -3.99
N SER A 140 2.61 -9.27 -4.89
CA SER A 140 2.57 -9.42 -6.31
C SER A 140 3.63 -10.43 -6.65
N LYS A 141 3.14 -11.59 -7.03
CA LYS A 141 3.85 -12.52 -7.88
C LYS A 141 5.08 -13.12 -7.18
N SER A 142 4.86 -14.28 -6.55
CA SER A 142 5.93 -15.29 -6.50
C SER A 142 6.76 -15.12 -7.76
N LYS A 143 8.05 -14.74 -7.59
CA LYS A 143 9.04 -14.64 -8.69
C LYS A 143 8.70 -15.72 -9.68
N ASP A 144 8.48 -15.36 -10.95
CA ASP A 144 8.12 -16.29 -11.99
C ASP A 144 9.12 -17.44 -11.95
N TYR A 145 8.67 -18.55 -11.40
CA TYR A 145 9.41 -19.78 -11.48
C TYR A 145 9.39 -20.17 -12.95
N ASN A 146 10.50 -19.89 -13.65
CA ASN A 146 10.68 -20.25 -15.05
C ASN A 146 11.35 -21.64 -15.12
N PRO A 147 10.55 -22.71 -15.17
CA PRO A 147 11.05 -24.08 -15.14
C PRO A 147 11.74 -24.42 -16.46
N SER A 148 12.94 -24.94 -16.40
CA SER A 148 13.78 -25.28 -17.55
C SER A 148 13.37 -26.56 -18.31
N GLY A 149 12.25 -27.22 -17.97
CA GLY A 149 11.81 -28.46 -18.62
C GLY A 149 10.30 -28.49 -18.90
N GLU A 150 9.86 -29.23 -19.95
CA GLU A 150 8.43 -29.31 -20.32
C GLU A 150 7.55 -29.89 -19.21
N LEU A 151 8.04 -30.89 -18.46
CA LEU A 151 7.31 -31.48 -17.33
C LEU A 151 7.18 -30.47 -16.19
N ALA A 152 8.24 -29.72 -15.90
CA ALA A 152 8.24 -28.66 -14.90
C ALA A 152 7.31 -27.50 -15.31
N LYS A 153 7.23 -27.14 -16.59
CA LYS A 153 6.26 -26.17 -17.13
C LYS A 153 4.81 -26.62 -16.94
N LYS A 154 4.52 -27.91 -17.18
CA LYS A 154 3.18 -28.49 -16.93
C LYS A 154 2.81 -28.49 -15.46
N ILE A 155 3.74 -28.80 -14.57
CA ILE A 155 3.51 -28.75 -13.11
C ILE A 155 3.32 -27.30 -12.65
N ALA A 156 4.17 -26.37 -13.11
CA ALA A 156 4.04 -24.95 -12.80
C ALA A 156 2.70 -24.37 -13.27
N SER A 157 2.23 -24.73 -14.49
CA SER A 157 0.91 -24.29 -14.99
C SER A 157 -0.26 -24.86 -14.19
N LYS A 158 -0.17 -26.12 -13.73
CA LYS A 158 -1.19 -26.74 -12.87
C LYS A 158 -1.20 -26.08 -11.48
N LEU A 159 -0.04 -25.77 -10.92
CA LEU A 159 0.10 -25.05 -9.64
C LEU A 159 -0.43 -23.62 -9.76
N ALA A 160 -0.14 -22.91 -10.85
CA ALA A 160 -0.67 -21.58 -11.12
C ALA A 160 -2.19 -21.57 -11.23
N LYS A 161 -2.77 -22.55 -11.99
CA LYS A 161 -4.24 -22.73 -12.07
C LYS A 161 -4.85 -23.12 -10.73
N GLY A 162 -4.16 -23.93 -9.92
CA GLY A 162 -4.59 -24.29 -8.56
C GLY A 162 -4.60 -23.07 -7.64
N ARG A 163 -3.55 -22.22 -7.71
CA ARG A 163 -3.48 -20.96 -6.96
C ARG A 163 -4.54 -19.95 -7.40
N GLN A 164 -4.78 -19.80 -8.71
CA GLN A 164 -5.87 -18.97 -9.22
C GLN A 164 -7.25 -19.45 -8.76
N LYS A 165 -7.51 -20.76 -8.78
CA LYS A 165 -8.77 -21.33 -8.25
C LYS A 165 -8.88 -21.13 -6.73
N ALA A 166 -7.81 -21.30 -5.98
CA ALA A 166 -7.79 -21.06 -4.54
C ALA A 166 -7.96 -19.57 -4.21
N ALA A 167 -7.35 -18.66 -4.97
CA ALA A 167 -7.55 -17.22 -4.84
C ALA A 167 -8.99 -16.82 -5.21
N ALA A 168 -9.56 -17.38 -6.30
CA ALA A 168 -10.94 -17.14 -6.67
C ALA A 168 -11.95 -17.73 -5.66
N ALA A 169 -11.63 -18.84 -5.00
CA ALA A 169 -12.43 -19.40 -3.92
C ALA A 169 -12.35 -18.54 -2.65
N LYS A 170 -11.16 -18.00 -2.31
CA LYS A 170 -11.00 -17.03 -1.22
C LYS A 170 -11.73 -15.72 -1.47
N ASN A 171 -11.78 -15.25 -2.72
CA ASN A 171 -12.56 -14.06 -3.10
C ASN A 171 -14.08 -14.29 -3.06
N LYS A 172 -14.56 -15.55 -3.07
CA LYS A 172 -15.97 -15.86 -2.88
C LYS A 172 -16.43 -15.83 -1.42
N ASP A 173 -15.53 -16.17 -0.50
CA ASP A 173 -15.72 -15.90 0.92
C ASP A 173 -15.20 -14.48 1.20
N ASN A 174 -16.03 -13.49 1.12
CA ASN A 174 -15.77 -12.06 1.40
C ASN A 174 -15.02 -11.80 2.73
N GLN A 175 -13.96 -12.53 3.03
CA GLN A 175 -13.00 -12.22 4.08
C GLN A 175 -12.11 -11.11 3.54
N LYS A 176 -12.53 -9.88 3.77
CA LYS A 176 -11.69 -8.70 3.67
C LYS A 176 -10.38 -9.00 4.39
N ILE A 177 -9.29 -8.89 3.67
CA ILE A 177 -7.96 -9.11 4.26
C ILE A 177 -7.64 -7.82 5.03
N ASP A 178 -7.95 -7.81 6.31
CA ASP A 178 -7.56 -6.72 7.23
C ASP A 178 -6.04 -6.81 7.45
N VAL A 179 -5.28 -6.22 6.54
CA VAL A 179 -3.80 -6.30 6.49
C VAL A 179 -3.20 -5.63 7.73
N LEU A 180 -3.65 -4.44 8.05
CA LEU A 180 -3.15 -3.67 9.19
C LEU A 180 -3.51 -4.36 10.50
N THR A 181 -4.77 -4.78 10.64
CA THR A 181 -5.25 -5.55 11.81
C THR A 181 -4.43 -6.82 12.03
N ARG A 182 -4.11 -7.55 10.96
CA ARG A 182 -3.27 -8.76 11.04
C ARG A 182 -1.85 -8.43 11.49
N TYR A 183 -1.22 -7.40 10.94
CA TYR A 183 0.14 -7.01 11.31
C TYR A 183 0.22 -6.56 12.76
N LEU A 184 -0.73 -5.74 13.22
CA LEU A 184 -0.87 -5.37 14.62
C LEU A 184 -0.97 -6.59 15.55
N SER A 185 -1.86 -7.53 15.22
CA SER A 185 -2.07 -8.74 16.01
C SER A 185 -0.80 -9.61 16.09
N VAL A 186 -0.14 -9.85 14.94
CA VAL A 186 1.09 -10.65 14.89
C VAL A 186 2.21 -10.01 15.70
N LEU A 187 2.42 -8.69 15.56
CA LEU A 187 3.46 -7.97 16.29
C LEU A 187 3.18 -7.93 17.79
N THR A 188 1.94 -7.67 18.19
CA THR A 188 1.54 -7.67 19.61
C THR A 188 1.85 -9.01 20.29
N VAL A 189 1.46 -10.11 19.64
CA VAL A 189 1.71 -11.46 20.18
C VAL A 189 3.20 -11.81 20.10
N GLY A 190 3.83 -11.55 18.97
CA GLY A 190 5.20 -11.96 18.69
C GLY A 190 6.25 -11.21 19.50
N GLN A 191 6.06 -9.92 19.70
CA GLN A 191 7.00 -9.08 20.45
C GLN A 191 6.57 -8.79 21.90
N LYS A 192 5.37 -9.22 22.30
CA LYS A 192 4.80 -8.98 23.63
C LYS A 192 4.74 -7.49 24.00
N LYS A 193 4.57 -6.64 23.00
CA LYS A 193 4.43 -5.18 23.14
C LYS A 193 2.94 -4.82 23.19
N ASP A 194 2.59 -3.79 23.95
CA ASP A 194 1.22 -3.32 24.02
C ASP A 194 0.70 -2.83 22.65
N MET A 195 -0.51 -3.26 22.29
CA MET A 195 -1.16 -2.90 21.04
C MET A 195 -1.32 -1.39 20.88
N ASN A 196 -1.61 -0.66 21.96
CA ASN A 196 -1.75 0.79 21.92
C ASN A 196 -0.46 1.49 21.46
N SER A 197 0.71 0.91 21.74
CA SER A 197 1.97 1.44 21.25
C SER A 197 2.06 1.36 19.73
N TYR A 198 1.57 0.29 19.12
CA TYR A 198 1.55 0.14 17.65
C TYR A 198 0.50 1.02 16.97
N LEU A 199 -0.58 1.38 17.66
CA LEU A 199 -1.57 2.33 17.13
C LEU A 199 -1.00 3.73 16.92
N GLN A 200 0.12 4.07 17.56
CA GLN A 200 0.84 5.32 17.37
C GLN A 200 1.88 5.26 16.23
N TYR A 201 2.10 4.08 15.65
CA TYR A 201 3.01 3.94 14.51
C TYR A 201 2.36 4.47 13.24
N THR A 202 3.18 5.04 12.35
CA THR A 202 2.77 5.25 10.96
C THR A 202 2.64 3.92 10.24
N VAL A 203 1.99 3.91 9.07
CA VAL A 203 1.91 2.68 8.25
C VAL A 203 3.31 2.20 7.87
N TYR A 204 4.20 3.12 7.47
CA TYR A 204 5.58 2.77 7.16
C TYR A 204 6.29 2.08 8.32
N GLN A 205 6.23 2.66 9.52
CA GLN A 205 6.83 2.08 10.73
C GLN A 205 6.26 0.68 11.05
N LEU A 206 4.95 0.49 10.89
CA LEU A 206 4.32 -0.81 11.12
C LEU A 206 4.81 -1.87 10.13
N PHE A 207 4.96 -1.51 8.85
CA PHE A 207 5.44 -2.42 7.81
C PHE A 207 6.93 -2.75 8.00
N ASP A 208 7.78 -1.76 8.33
CA ASP A 208 9.20 -2.00 8.64
C ASP A 208 9.35 -2.95 9.83
N GLU A 209 8.65 -2.67 10.93
CA GLU A 209 8.68 -3.51 12.14
C GLU A 209 8.19 -4.94 11.85
N TYR A 210 7.10 -5.09 11.08
CA TYR A 210 6.58 -6.40 10.69
C TYR A 210 7.57 -7.16 9.80
N LYS A 211 8.19 -6.50 8.84
CA LYS A 211 9.19 -7.10 7.96
C LYS A 211 10.41 -7.56 8.76
N ARG A 212 10.94 -6.70 9.65
CA ARG A 212 12.07 -7.06 10.54
C ARG A 212 11.73 -8.20 11.46
N TYR A 213 10.55 -8.17 12.07
CA TYR A 213 10.08 -9.27 12.92
C TYR A 213 10.04 -10.61 12.17
N THR A 214 9.49 -10.63 10.96
CA THR A 214 9.39 -11.87 10.16
C THR A 214 10.76 -12.39 9.72
N LEU A 215 11.66 -11.50 9.30
CA LEU A 215 13.05 -11.87 8.97
C LEU A 215 13.79 -12.43 10.17
N LYS A 216 13.67 -11.76 11.33
CA LYS A 216 14.29 -12.24 12.59
C LYS A 216 13.74 -13.58 13.02
N ALA A 217 12.42 -13.77 12.98
CA ALA A 217 11.81 -15.05 13.33
C ALA A 217 12.27 -16.18 12.39
N GLY A 218 12.37 -15.91 11.09
CA GLY A 218 12.92 -16.86 10.11
C GLY A 218 14.38 -17.22 10.39
N HIS A 219 15.21 -16.22 10.69
CA HIS A 219 16.61 -16.42 11.05
C HIS A 219 16.75 -17.25 12.33
N ASP A 220 15.98 -16.94 13.39
CA ASP A 220 16.01 -17.69 14.65
C ASP A 220 15.59 -19.17 14.44
N MET A 221 14.61 -19.42 13.58
CA MET A 221 14.20 -20.78 13.21
C MET A 221 15.30 -21.51 12.44
N TYR A 222 15.96 -20.83 11.49
CA TYR A 222 17.07 -21.40 10.73
C TYR A 222 18.23 -21.81 11.65
N ILE A 223 18.63 -20.94 12.57
CA ILE A 223 19.71 -21.25 13.52
C ILE A 223 19.32 -22.46 14.41
N LYS A 224 18.09 -22.49 14.92
CA LYS A 224 17.61 -23.63 15.74
C LYS A 224 17.61 -24.94 14.95
N ALA A 225 17.17 -24.93 13.69
CA ALA A 225 17.17 -26.11 12.83
C ALA A 225 18.60 -26.58 12.55
N LYS A 226 19.54 -25.66 12.29
CA LYS A 226 20.95 -25.97 12.05
C LYS A 226 21.60 -26.58 13.30
N LEU A 227 21.34 -26.04 14.47
CA LEU A 227 21.81 -26.59 15.75
C LEU A 227 21.21 -27.97 16.05
N ALA A 228 20.00 -28.23 15.59
CA ALA A 228 19.35 -29.53 15.68
C ALA A 228 19.85 -30.56 14.64
N GLY A 229 20.84 -30.21 13.82
CA GLY A 229 21.47 -31.12 12.84
C GLY A 229 20.75 -31.19 11.47
N ALA A 230 19.82 -30.27 11.17
CA ALA A 230 19.19 -30.22 9.85
C ALA A 230 20.24 -29.91 8.77
N GLN A 231 20.22 -30.71 7.69
CA GLN A 231 21.08 -30.54 6.50
C GLN A 231 20.26 -29.91 5.37
N ASP A 232 20.94 -29.33 4.40
CA ASP A 232 20.35 -28.75 3.18
C ASP A 232 19.32 -27.64 3.43
N LEU A 233 19.50 -26.85 4.50
CA LEU A 233 18.69 -25.68 4.77
C LEU A 233 18.99 -24.58 3.76
N LYS A 234 17.94 -23.99 3.17
CA LYS A 234 18.09 -22.76 2.38
C LYS A 234 18.55 -21.62 3.28
N GLU A 235 19.54 -20.87 2.82
CA GLU A 235 19.94 -19.64 3.50
C GLU A 235 18.74 -18.69 3.63
N VAL A 236 18.65 -18.05 4.78
CA VAL A 236 17.65 -17.02 5.05
C VAL A 236 18.28 -15.65 4.94
N GLU A 237 17.49 -14.68 4.56
CA GLU A 237 17.93 -13.29 4.50
C GLU A 237 18.39 -12.79 5.89
N ASP A 238 19.43 -11.98 5.91
CA ASP A 238 19.89 -11.35 7.14
C ASP A 238 18.86 -10.31 7.61
N TRP A 239 18.36 -10.47 8.82
CA TRP A 239 17.37 -9.56 9.40
C TRP A 239 17.94 -8.18 9.74
N MET A 240 19.27 -8.03 9.80
CA MET A 240 19.97 -6.75 10.03
C MET A 240 20.26 -5.99 8.74
N GLN A 241 19.96 -6.57 7.57
CA GLN A 241 20.17 -5.89 6.28
C GLN A 241 19.24 -4.68 6.11
N ASP A 242 19.56 -3.82 5.15
CA ASP A 242 18.67 -2.74 4.74
C ASP A 242 17.37 -3.29 4.17
N ILE A 243 16.25 -2.81 4.68
CA ILE A 243 14.93 -3.21 4.21
C ILE A 243 14.42 -2.16 3.23
N HIS A 244 14.16 -2.60 2.01
CA HIS A 244 13.45 -1.80 1.01
C HIS A 244 11.98 -2.20 1.02
N LEU A 245 11.13 -1.33 1.58
CA LEU A 245 9.67 -1.48 1.59
C LEU A 245 9.04 -1.05 0.28
#